data_c144899d44c94ef07a8b9252bf997247
#
_entry.id   c144899d44c94ef07a8b9252bf997247
#
_cell.length_a   1.000
_cell.length_b   1.000
_cell.length_c   1.000
_cell.angle_alpha   90.00
_cell.angle_beta   90.00
_cell.angle_gamma   90.00
#
_symmetry.space_group_name_H-M   'P 1'
#
loop_
_entity.id
_entity.type
_entity.pdbx_description
1 polymer ?
#
loop_
_entity_poly.entity_id
_entity_poly.type
_entity_poly.pdbx_seq_one_letter_code
_entity_poly.pdbx_strand_id
1 'polypeptide(L)'
;TGVASGYNLESDKRTDWATVQNSMDNLISIMQAESTLKRVCLRLFARILIQGNPDKENNGITASSYNYTYNHLKNSPNGAEILKLIDKSSEDKTVANLEKYMRPHRDNYIYGLFYYNHPFYSYNALKNIKVQRRLTSDLLDISYSSGDPGIVYNTVSILMDEFVEEYRRIRYGETDKVIKYFEEELK
;
A
#
# COMPACT_ATOMS: atom_id res chain seq x y z
N THR A 1 -12.00 -11.54 10.68
CA THR A 1 -12.49 -12.71 11.36
C THR A 1 -12.56 -13.88 10.40
N GLY A 2 -11.75 -14.93 10.60
CA GLY A 2 -11.91 -16.21 9.90
C GLY A 2 -11.27 -16.36 8.53
N VAL A 3 -10.27 -15.55 8.17
CA VAL A 3 -9.65 -15.61 6.83
C VAL A 3 -8.58 -16.72 6.71
N ALA A 4 -8.11 -17.27 7.82
CA ALA A 4 -7.06 -18.29 7.85
C ALA A 4 -7.55 -19.72 8.07
N SER A 5 -8.86 -19.95 8.29
CA SER A 5 -9.37 -21.30 8.48
C SER A 5 -9.85 -21.88 7.14
N GLY A 6 -9.00 -22.64 6.48
CA GLY A 6 -9.42 -23.58 5.45
C GLY A 6 -10.30 -24.65 6.11
N TYR A 7 -11.61 -24.54 5.99
CA TYR A 7 -12.52 -25.60 6.42
C TYR A 7 -12.41 -26.77 5.45
N ASN A 8 -11.69 -27.80 5.85
CA ASN A 8 -11.89 -29.13 5.29
C ASN A 8 -13.15 -29.72 5.93
N LEU A 9 -14.19 -29.94 5.15
CA LEU A 9 -15.48 -30.47 5.58
C LEU A 9 -15.47 -31.97 5.91
N GLU A 10 -14.36 -32.65 5.70
CA GLU A 10 -14.23 -34.08 6.00
C GLU A 10 -12.97 -34.35 6.81
N SER A 11 -13.18 -34.96 7.96
CA SER A 11 -12.25 -35.54 8.91
C SER A 11 -11.33 -34.62 9.70
N ASP A 12 -11.51 -34.72 11.00
CA ASP A 12 -10.65 -34.24 12.08
C ASP A 12 -10.58 -32.70 12.28
N LYS A 13 -11.29 -32.24 13.28
CA LYS A 13 -11.32 -30.87 13.84
C LYS A 13 -9.97 -30.45 14.48
N ARG A 14 -8.86 -30.88 13.95
CA ARG A 14 -7.54 -30.38 14.33
C ARG A 14 -7.21 -29.24 13.40
N THR A 15 -7.16 -28.03 13.94
CA THR A 15 -6.61 -26.89 13.21
C THR A 15 -5.20 -27.26 12.74
N ASP A 16 -5.00 -27.32 11.41
CA ASP A 16 -3.66 -27.50 10.85
C ASP A 16 -2.85 -26.21 11.05
N TRP A 17 -2.13 -26.19 12.13
CA TRP A 17 -1.30 -25.04 12.53
C TRP A 17 -0.25 -24.67 11.48
N ALA A 18 0.23 -25.63 10.69
CA ALA A 18 1.17 -25.36 9.62
C ALA A 18 0.51 -24.55 8.49
N THR A 19 -0.70 -24.92 8.10
CA THR A 19 -1.49 -24.15 7.11
C THR A 19 -1.83 -22.75 7.60
N VAL A 20 -2.21 -22.61 8.87
CA VAL A 20 -2.47 -21.28 9.47
C VAL A 20 -1.20 -20.44 9.50
N GLN A 21 -0.05 -21.01 9.91
CA GLN A 21 1.23 -20.33 9.93
C GLN A 21 1.61 -19.83 8.52
N ASN A 22 1.57 -20.70 7.53
CA ASN A 22 1.90 -20.37 6.14
C ASN A 22 0.99 -19.26 5.59
N SER A 23 -0.30 -19.29 5.94
CA SER A 23 -1.25 -18.25 5.54
C SER A 23 -0.90 -16.89 6.15
N MET A 24 -0.54 -16.85 7.44
CA MET A 24 -0.14 -15.61 8.12
C MET A 24 1.17 -15.05 7.57
N ASP A 25 2.15 -15.92 7.30
CA ASP A 25 3.44 -15.52 6.71
C ASP A 25 3.25 -14.94 5.29
N ASN A 26 2.32 -15.50 4.51
CA ASN A 26 1.93 -14.96 3.22
C ASN A 26 1.29 -13.57 3.34
N LEU A 27 0.40 -13.35 4.31
CA LEU A 27 -0.21 -12.04 4.56
C LEU A 27 0.85 -10.99 4.91
N ILE A 28 1.79 -11.33 5.80
CA ILE A 28 2.91 -10.45 6.16
C ILE A 28 3.75 -10.13 4.92
N SER A 29 4.07 -11.14 4.11
CA SER A 29 4.85 -10.98 2.89
C SER A 29 4.18 -10.06 1.87
N ILE A 30 2.85 -10.15 1.72
CA ILE A 30 2.07 -9.27 0.85
C ILE A 30 2.15 -7.81 1.35
N MET A 31 1.99 -7.58 2.65
CA MET A 31 2.06 -6.22 3.22
C MET A 31 3.45 -5.59 3.07
N GLN A 32 4.52 -6.39 3.13
CA GLN A 32 5.91 -5.94 3.04
C GLN A 32 6.47 -5.99 1.61
N ALA A 33 5.71 -6.47 0.65
CA ALA A 33 6.14 -6.55 -0.74
C ALA A 33 6.46 -5.15 -1.30
N GLU A 34 7.52 -5.04 -2.11
CA GLU A 34 7.92 -3.78 -2.76
C GLU A 34 6.77 -3.17 -3.58
N SER A 35 5.98 -4.01 -4.25
CA SER A 35 4.81 -3.57 -5.02
C SER A 35 3.75 -2.90 -4.14
N THR A 36 3.47 -3.46 -2.97
CA THR A 36 2.52 -2.89 -1.99
C THR A 36 3.07 -1.58 -1.43
N LEU A 37 4.33 -1.56 -0.98
CA LEU A 37 4.95 -0.35 -0.45
C LEU A 37 5.06 0.77 -1.49
N LYS A 38 5.25 0.44 -2.76
CA LYS A 38 5.23 1.41 -3.85
C LYS A 38 3.84 2.06 -4.02
N ARG A 39 2.78 1.28 -3.95
CA ARG A 39 1.41 1.81 -3.99
C ARG A 39 1.11 2.66 -2.76
N VAL A 40 1.56 2.24 -1.57
CA VAL A 40 1.49 3.06 -0.35
C VAL A 40 2.20 4.41 -0.55
N CYS A 41 3.40 4.42 -1.11
CA CYS A 41 4.13 5.65 -1.44
C CYS A 41 3.30 6.59 -2.32
N LEU A 42 2.82 6.10 -3.46
CA LEU A 42 2.09 6.91 -4.44
C LEU A 42 0.76 7.41 -3.88
N ARG A 43 0.04 6.57 -3.13
CA ARG A 43 -1.22 6.94 -2.49
C ARG A 43 -1.02 7.95 -1.37
N LEU A 44 0.01 7.78 -0.54
CA LEU A 44 0.35 8.76 0.50
C LEU A 44 0.70 10.12 -0.11
N PHE A 45 1.49 10.14 -1.17
CA PHE A 45 1.84 11.37 -1.90
C PHE A 45 0.60 12.03 -2.50
N ALA A 46 -0.27 11.25 -3.16
CA ALA A 46 -1.53 11.73 -3.73
C ALA A 46 -2.45 12.30 -2.65
N ARG A 47 -2.66 11.57 -1.55
CA ARG A 47 -3.53 11.96 -0.43
C ARG A 47 -3.09 13.28 0.20
N ILE A 48 -1.80 13.45 0.45
CA ILE A 48 -1.27 14.69 1.02
C ILE A 48 -1.54 15.88 0.09
N LEU A 49 -1.34 15.74 -1.22
CA LEU A 49 -1.55 16.82 -2.17
C LEU A 49 -3.03 17.12 -2.45
N ILE A 50 -3.92 16.13 -2.30
CA ILE A 50 -5.37 16.30 -2.53
C ILE A 50 -6.04 16.88 -1.29
N GLN A 51 -5.75 16.31 -0.11
CA GLN A 51 -6.48 16.59 1.13
C GLN A 51 -5.76 17.54 2.07
N GLY A 52 -4.45 17.72 1.90
CA GLY A 52 -3.66 18.60 2.75
C GLY A 52 -4.02 20.09 2.60
N ASN A 53 -3.71 20.86 3.63
CA ASN A 53 -3.93 22.29 3.68
C ASN A 53 -2.66 22.99 4.16
N PRO A 54 -2.25 24.14 3.56
CA PRO A 54 -1.02 24.82 3.94
C PRO A 54 -1.07 25.49 5.34
N ASP A 55 -2.26 25.80 5.84
CA ASP A 55 -2.44 26.65 7.02
C ASP A 55 -2.92 25.86 8.25
N LYS A 56 -3.52 24.68 8.04
CA LYS A 56 -4.12 23.89 9.11
C LYS A 56 -4.05 22.39 8.84
N GLU A 57 -4.18 21.61 9.90
CA GLU A 57 -4.36 20.17 9.78
C GLU A 57 -5.72 19.84 9.12
N ASN A 58 -5.70 18.86 8.23
CA ASN A 58 -6.89 18.35 7.60
C ASN A 58 -6.77 16.82 7.39
N ASN A 59 -7.75 16.06 7.85
CA ASN A 59 -7.78 14.58 7.73
C ASN A 59 -6.50 13.89 8.23
N GLY A 60 -5.95 14.37 9.37
CA GLY A 60 -4.71 13.85 9.92
C GLY A 60 -3.45 14.22 9.13
N ILE A 61 -3.56 15.09 8.13
CA ILE A 61 -2.41 15.63 7.40
C ILE A 61 -2.04 16.97 8.02
N THR A 62 -0.84 17.05 8.58
CA THR A 62 -0.34 18.30 9.17
C THR A 62 -0.04 19.33 8.08
N ALA A 63 -0.16 20.63 8.42
CA ALA A 63 0.25 21.70 7.51
C ALA A 63 1.74 21.58 7.15
N SER A 64 2.56 21.08 8.07
CA SER A 64 3.99 20.84 7.85
C SER A 64 4.25 19.79 6.77
N SER A 65 3.60 18.61 6.87
CA SER A 65 3.78 17.55 5.88
C SER A 65 3.26 17.95 4.51
N TYR A 66 2.12 18.67 4.44
CA TYR A 66 1.64 19.25 3.19
C TYR A 66 2.63 20.22 2.57
N ASN A 67 3.06 21.23 3.32
CA ASN A 67 3.97 22.27 2.82
C ASN A 67 5.32 21.68 2.41
N TYR A 68 5.84 20.73 3.17
CA TYR A 68 7.06 20.01 2.80
C TYR A 68 6.91 19.32 1.45
N THR A 69 5.87 18.50 1.29
CA THR A 69 5.61 17.74 0.06
C THR A 69 5.36 18.64 -1.14
N TYR A 70 4.49 19.65 -0.98
CA TYR A 70 4.13 20.57 -2.05
C TYR A 70 5.31 21.43 -2.51
N ASN A 71 6.08 22.01 -1.58
CA ASN A 71 7.22 22.85 -1.93
C ASN A 71 8.36 22.02 -2.57
N HIS A 72 8.59 20.81 -2.08
CA HIS A 72 9.58 19.92 -2.66
C HIS A 72 9.21 19.54 -4.09
N LEU A 73 7.93 19.21 -4.34
CA LEU A 73 7.42 18.94 -5.68
C LEU A 73 7.53 20.19 -6.57
N LYS A 74 7.04 21.33 -6.12
CA LYS A 74 7.04 22.59 -6.89
C LYS A 74 8.43 23.01 -7.34
N ASN A 75 9.44 22.77 -6.52
CA ASN A 75 10.83 23.13 -6.82
C ASN A 75 11.59 22.00 -7.55
N SER A 76 10.95 20.86 -7.82
CA SER A 76 11.57 19.75 -8.56
C SER A 76 11.51 19.95 -10.07
N PRO A 77 12.43 19.33 -10.83
CA PRO A 77 12.29 19.25 -12.27
C PRO A 77 10.91 18.64 -12.65
N ASN A 78 10.20 19.25 -13.59
CA ASN A 78 8.86 18.84 -14.01
C ASN A 78 7.75 18.90 -12.94
N GLY A 79 7.98 19.60 -11.81
CA GLY A 79 6.99 19.70 -10.74
C GLY A 79 5.63 20.24 -11.20
N ALA A 80 5.64 21.25 -12.09
CA ALA A 80 4.42 21.81 -12.67
C ALA A 80 3.64 20.80 -13.55
N GLU A 81 4.33 19.90 -14.23
CA GLU A 81 3.74 18.82 -15.01
C GLU A 81 3.10 17.77 -14.10
N ILE A 82 3.81 17.38 -13.05
CA ILE A 82 3.32 16.39 -12.06
C ILE A 82 2.11 16.94 -11.32
N LEU A 83 2.08 18.22 -10.98
CA LEU A 83 0.91 18.84 -10.35
C LEU A 83 -0.35 18.73 -11.21
N LYS A 84 -0.24 18.71 -12.54
CA LYS A 84 -1.39 18.51 -13.45
C LYS A 84 -1.92 17.07 -13.44
N LEU A 85 -1.15 16.11 -12.94
CA LEU A 85 -1.56 14.72 -12.80
C LEU A 85 -2.45 14.49 -11.57
N ILE A 86 -2.48 15.46 -10.65
CA ILE A 86 -3.25 15.38 -9.41
C ILE A 86 -4.73 15.69 -9.70
N ASP A 87 -5.56 14.68 -9.69
CA ASP A 87 -7.01 14.81 -9.76
C ASP A 87 -7.59 14.97 -8.35
N LYS A 88 -7.98 16.19 -7.99
CA LYS A 88 -8.52 16.49 -6.65
C LYS A 88 -9.84 15.78 -6.35
N SER A 89 -10.50 15.23 -7.34
CA SER A 89 -11.77 14.51 -7.17
C SER A 89 -11.58 13.01 -6.92
N SER A 90 -10.38 12.47 -7.20
CA SER A 90 -10.12 11.02 -7.09
C SER A 90 -8.67 10.70 -6.78
N GLU A 91 -8.44 10.10 -5.61
CA GLU A 91 -7.14 9.59 -5.20
C GLU A 91 -6.68 8.46 -6.14
N ASP A 92 -7.58 7.55 -6.51
CA ASP A 92 -7.26 6.41 -7.40
C ASP A 92 -6.83 6.85 -8.80
N LYS A 93 -7.50 7.83 -9.38
CA LYS A 93 -7.09 8.40 -10.67
C LYS A 93 -5.73 9.08 -10.57
N THR A 94 -5.48 9.79 -9.49
CA THR A 94 -4.17 10.41 -9.23
C THR A 94 -3.08 9.35 -9.15
N VAL A 95 -3.29 8.29 -8.37
CA VAL A 95 -2.33 7.18 -8.26
C VAL A 95 -2.06 6.55 -9.62
N ALA A 96 -3.11 6.26 -10.40
CA ALA A 96 -2.96 5.69 -11.75
C ALA A 96 -2.15 6.61 -12.69
N ASN A 97 -2.38 7.92 -12.65
CA ASN A 97 -1.63 8.91 -13.42
C ASN A 97 -0.16 8.94 -13.01
N LEU A 98 0.12 8.91 -11.70
CA LEU A 98 1.48 8.89 -11.16
C LEU A 98 2.22 7.59 -11.52
N GLU A 99 1.55 6.44 -11.43
CA GLU A 99 2.13 5.16 -11.88
C GLU A 99 2.49 5.17 -13.36
N LYS A 100 1.60 5.70 -14.19
CA LYS A 100 1.85 5.84 -15.62
C LYS A 100 3.03 6.76 -15.90
N TYR A 101 3.14 7.87 -15.19
CA TYR A 101 4.24 8.83 -15.31
C TYR A 101 5.58 8.23 -14.84
N MET A 102 5.56 7.40 -13.80
CA MET A 102 6.74 6.75 -13.24
C MET A 102 7.39 5.74 -14.19
N ARG A 103 6.59 5.01 -15.00
CA ARG A 103 7.05 3.85 -15.79
C ARG A 103 8.08 4.16 -16.89
N PRO A 104 8.00 5.25 -17.68
CA PRO A 104 8.85 5.42 -18.84
C PRO A 104 10.32 5.74 -18.54
N HIS A 105 10.60 6.39 -17.40
CA HIS A 105 11.93 6.95 -17.12
C HIS A 105 12.33 6.76 -15.65
N ARG A 106 13.49 6.16 -15.42
CA ARG A 106 14.08 6.00 -14.07
C ARG A 106 14.56 7.32 -13.44
N ASP A 107 14.57 8.42 -14.19
CA ASP A 107 15.12 9.72 -13.76
C ASP A 107 14.05 10.75 -13.43
N ASN A 108 12.78 10.36 -13.36
CA ASN A 108 11.72 11.30 -13.01
C ASN A 108 11.54 11.39 -11.50
N TYR A 109 10.97 12.52 -11.05
CA TYR A 109 10.73 12.82 -9.65
C TYR A 109 9.89 11.75 -8.93
N ILE A 110 8.84 11.21 -9.57
CA ILE A 110 7.95 10.20 -8.96
C ILE A 110 8.70 8.88 -8.75
N TYR A 111 9.55 8.48 -9.70
CA TYR A 111 10.43 7.33 -9.52
C TYR A 111 11.39 7.58 -8.33
N GLY A 112 11.98 8.76 -8.26
CA GLY A 112 12.90 9.15 -7.20
C GLY A 112 12.27 9.16 -5.81
N LEU A 113 10.98 9.51 -5.68
CA LEU A 113 10.27 9.45 -4.40
C LEU A 113 10.38 8.08 -3.74
N PHE A 114 10.22 7.01 -4.51
CA PHE A 114 10.22 5.65 -3.97
C PHE A 114 11.61 5.02 -3.94
N TYR A 115 12.39 5.15 -5.01
CA TYR A 115 13.66 4.43 -5.15
C TYR A 115 14.88 5.15 -4.60
N TYR A 116 14.79 6.48 -4.41
CA TYR A 116 15.87 7.25 -3.79
C TYR A 116 15.57 7.54 -2.32
N ASN A 117 16.46 8.24 -1.65
CA ASN A 117 16.32 8.49 -0.22
C ASN A 117 15.36 9.66 0.03
N HIS A 118 14.14 9.35 0.45
CA HIS A 118 13.14 10.33 0.89
C HIS A 118 12.62 9.92 2.29
N PRO A 119 12.48 10.86 3.25
CA PRO A 119 12.15 10.52 4.63
C PRO A 119 10.77 9.86 4.81
N PHE A 120 9.81 10.12 3.92
CA PHE A 120 8.43 9.63 4.05
C PHE A 120 8.02 8.63 2.98
N TYR A 121 8.53 8.79 1.75
CA TYR A 121 8.01 8.09 0.58
C TYR A 121 8.90 6.96 0.08
N SER A 122 10.18 6.97 0.43
CA SER A 122 11.13 6.00 -0.12
C SER A 122 10.86 4.58 0.38
N TYR A 123 11.27 3.61 -0.44
CA TYR A 123 11.30 2.21 -0.03
C TYR A 123 12.05 2.02 1.29
N ASN A 124 13.18 2.72 1.48
CA ASN A 124 13.95 2.66 2.70
C ASN A 124 13.19 3.19 3.94
N ALA A 125 12.32 4.18 3.79
CA ALA A 125 11.45 4.65 4.87
C ALA A 125 10.32 3.67 5.14
N LEU A 126 9.64 3.20 4.10
CA LEU A 126 8.45 2.37 4.23
C LEU A 126 8.75 0.91 4.64
N LYS A 127 9.91 0.35 4.26
CA LYS A 127 10.32 -0.99 4.71
C LYS A 127 10.54 -1.09 6.22
N ASN A 128 10.62 0.04 6.93
CA ASN A 128 10.70 0.07 8.40
C ASN A 128 9.33 -0.17 9.07
N ILE A 129 8.25 -0.28 8.30
CA ILE A 129 6.95 -0.73 8.79
C ILE A 129 7.13 -2.19 9.26
N LYS A 130 6.88 -2.42 10.55
CA LYS A 130 6.95 -3.76 11.14
C LYS A 130 5.56 -4.37 11.14
N VAL A 131 5.44 -5.56 10.56
CA VAL A 131 4.23 -6.36 10.57
C VAL A 131 4.59 -7.69 11.23
N GLN A 132 3.92 -8.02 12.33
CA GLN A 132 4.22 -9.21 13.11
C GLN A 132 2.93 -9.90 13.54
N ARG A 133 2.95 -11.23 13.59
CA ARG A 133 1.86 -11.98 14.18
C ARG A 133 1.88 -11.85 15.69
N ARG A 134 0.71 -11.58 16.29
CA ARG A 134 0.58 -11.55 17.76
C ARG A 134 0.49 -12.97 18.31
N LEU A 135 1.62 -13.50 18.79
CA LEU A 135 1.71 -14.86 19.31
C LEU A 135 1.16 -15.91 18.32
N THR A 136 0.28 -16.79 18.78
CA THR A 136 -0.39 -17.83 17.97
C THR A 136 -1.80 -17.42 17.52
N SER A 137 -2.15 -16.13 17.60
CA SER A 137 -3.48 -15.61 17.21
C SER A 137 -3.57 -15.33 15.70
N ASP A 138 -4.77 -15.04 15.23
CA ASP A 138 -5.06 -14.56 13.86
C ASP A 138 -4.92 -13.04 13.73
N LEU A 139 -4.20 -12.41 14.66
CA LEU A 139 -4.01 -10.97 14.70
C LEU A 139 -2.60 -10.60 14.22
N LEU A 140 -2.53 -9.53 13.43
CA LEU A 140 -1.28 -8.89 13.03
C LEU A 140 -1.13 -7.56 13.78
N ASP A 141 0.04 -7.35 14.36
CA ASP A 141 0.45 -6.07 14.90
C ASP A 141 1.23 -5.31 13.82
N ILE A 142 0.80 -4.10 13.53
CA ILE A 142 1.46 -3.20 12.59
C ILE A 142 2.02 -2.03 13.39
N SER A 143 3.30 -1.76 13.26
CA SER A 143 3.93 -0.58 13.87
C SER A 143 4.79 0.17 12.86
N TYR A 144 4.70 1.49 12.92
CA TYR A 144 5.47 2.42 12.09
C TYR A 144 5.83 3.65 12.90
N SER A 145 7.00 4.23 12.62
CA SER A 145 7.48 5.44 13.26
C SER A 145 8.04 6.40 12.22
N SER A 146 7.66 7.66 12.30
CA SER A 146 8.15 8.76 11.48
C SER A 146 8.19 10.05 12.29
N GLY A 147 8.85 11.07 11.78
CA GLY A 147 8.92 12.38 12.43
C GLY A 147 7.63 13.21 12.36
N ASP A 148 6.61 12.77 11.65
CA ASP A 148 5.33 13.46 11.50
C ASP A 148 4.17 12.49 11.80
N PRO A 149 3.29 12.82 12.77
CA PRO A 149 2.17 11.95 13.16
C PRO A 149 1.16 11.73 12.05
N GLY A 150 0.95 12.72 11.18
CA GLY A 150 0.05 12.61 10.04
C GLY A 150 0.59 11.63 8.99
N ILE A 151 1.90 11.62 8.78
CA ILE A 151 2.57 10.62 7.92
C ILE A 151 2.39 9.22 8.50
N VAL A 152 2.58 9.03 9.81
CA VAL A 152 2.39 7.73 10.47
C VAL A 152 0.96 7.22 10.28
N TYR A 153 -0.02 8.04 10.64
CA TYR A 153 -1.43 7.68 10.56
C TYR A 153 -1.85 7.32 9.14
N ASN A 154 -1.55 8.19 8.17
CA ASN A 154 -1.95 7.98 6.79
C ASN A 154 -1.20 6.79 6.15
N THR A 155 0.09 6.59 6.47
CA THR A 155 0.86 5.45 5.96
C THR A 155 0.26 4.12 6.41
N VAL A 156 -0.06 3.98 7.70
CA VAL A 156 -0.63 2.73 8.23
C VAL A 156 -2.04 2.50 7.69
N SER A 157 -2.88 3.54 7.64
CA SER A 157 -4.23 3.45 7.06
C SER A 157 -4.19 2.99 5.60
N ILE A 158 -3.34 3.63 4.78
CA ILE A 158 -3.17 3.28 3.36
C ILE A 158 -2.64 1.85 3.21
N LEU A 159 -1.67 1.45 4.03
CA LEU A 159 -1.12 0.08 3.97
C LEU A 159 -2.23 -0.96 4.21
N MET A 160 -3.12 -0.71 5.16
CA MET A 160 -4.24 -1.61 5.43
C MET A 160 -5.21 -1.68 4.24
N ASP A 161 -5.53 -0.55 3.63
CA ASP A 161 -6.40 -0.49 2.45
C ASP A 161 -5.77 -1.22 1.25
N GLU A 162 -4.51 -0.93 0.94
CA GLU A 162 -3.75 -1.57 -0.14
C GLU A 162 -3.57 -3.08 0.09
N PHE A 163 -3.37 -3.50 1.33
CA PHE A 163 -3.32 -4.92 1.69
C PHE A 163 -4.64 -5.63 1.39
N VAL A 164 -5.78 -5.04 1.78
CA VAL A 164 -7.10 -5.63 1.52
C VAL A 164 -7.34 -5.78 0.02
N GLU A 165 -7.01 -4.76 -0.77
CA GLU A 165 -7.16 -4.80 -2.23
C GLU A 165 -6.24 -5.84 -2.88
N GLU A 166 -4.97 -5.90 -2.45
CA GLU A 166 -4.00 -6.88 -2.97
C GLU A 166 -4.41 -8.31 -2.62
N TYR A 167 -4.85 -8.53 -1.38
CA TYR A 167 -5.34 -9.82 -0.92
C TYR A 167 -6.56 -10.28 -1.73
N ARG A 168 -7.53 -9.38 -1.96
CA ARG A 168 -8.68 -9.65 -2.82
C ARG A 168 -8.25 -10.05 -4.22
N ARG A 169 -7.33 -9.28 -4.82
CA ARG A 169 -6.83 -9.53 -6.18
C ARG A 169 -6.19 -10.91 -6.32
N ILE A 170 -5.38 -11.32 -5.34
CA ILE A 170 -4.75 -12.63 -5.33
C ILE A 170 -5.81 -13.72 -5.23
N ARG A 171 -6.76 -13.60 -4.31
CA ARG A 171 -7.82 -14.60 -4.09
C ARG A 171 -8.75 -14.75 -5.30
N TYR A 172 -9.20 -13.65 -5.88
CA TYR A 172 -10.05 -13.70 -7.07
C TYR A 172 -9.28 -14.20 -8.29
N GLY A 173 -8.04 -13.79 -8.47
CA GLY A 173 -7.20 -14.27 -9.57
C GLY A 173 -6.91 -15.77 -9.51
N GLU A 174 -6.81 -16.38 -8.33
CA GLU A 174 -6.71 -17.82 -8.15
C GLU A 174 -8.02 -18.52 -8.53
N THR A 175 -9.15 -17.99 -8.08
CA THR A 175 -10.49 -18.53 -8.38
C THR A 175 -10.79 -18.48 -9.88
N ASP A 176 -10.49 -17.36 -10.56
CA ASP A 176 -10.69 -17.22 -12.00
C ASP A 176 -9.84 -18.21 -12.82
N LYS A 177 -8.62 -18.50 -12.39
CA LYS A 177 -7.76 -19.51 -13.03
C LYS A 177 -8.34 -20.91 -12.89
N VAL A 178 -8.87 -21.25 -11.72
CA VAL A 178 -9.51 -22.56 -11.46
C VAL A 178 -10.78 -22.70 -12.30
N ILE A 179 -11.61 -21.65 -12.37
CA ILE A 179 -12.82 -21.66 -13.22
C ILE A 179 -12.45 -21.87 -14.68
N LYS A 180 -11.47 -21.10 -15.22
CA LYS A 180 -11.02 -21.26 -16.60
C LYS A 180 -10.49 -22.67 -16.89
N TYR A 181 -9.72 -23.23 -15.97
CA TYR A 181 -9.24 -24.62 -16.11
C TYR A 181 -10.40 -25.59 -16.28
N PHE A 182 -11.42 -25.52 -15.42
CA PHE A 182 -12.60 -26.39 -15.55
C PHE A 182 -13.42 -26.11 -16.79
N GLU A 183 -13.53 -24.87 -17.25
CA GLU A 183 -14.21 -24.55 -18.52
C GLU A 183 -13.47 -25.11 -19.75
N GLU A 184 -12.15 -25.19 -19.70
CA GLU A 184 -11.32 -25.79 -20.77
C GLU A 184 -11.38 -27.29 -20.77
N GLU A 185 -11.43 -27.93 -19.60
CA GLU A 185 -11.56 -29.40 -19.46
C GLU A 185 -12.96 -29.93 -19.85
N LEU A 186 -13.98 -29.09 -19.82
CA LEU A 186 -15.37 -29.47 -20.18
C LEU A 186 -15.71 -29.27 -21.67
N LYS A 187 -14.77 -28.82 -22.49
CA LYS A 187 -14.92 -28.67 -23.96
C LYS A 187 -14.31 -29.81 -24.71
#